data_5a83b3b2f6812cfcf492a28ef2ae7f28
#
_entry.id   5a83b3b2f6812cfcf492a28ef2ae7f28
#
_cell.length_a   1.000
_cell.length_b   1.000
_cell.length_c   1.000
_cell.angle_alpha   90.00
_cell.angle_beta   90.00
_cell.angle_gamma   90.00
#
_symmetry.space_group_name_H-M   'P 1'
#
loop_
_entity.id
_entity.type
_entity.pdbx_description
1 polymer ?
#
loop_
_entity_poly.entity_id
_entity_poly.type
_entity_poly.pdbx_seq_one_letter_code
_entity_poly.pdbx_strand_id
1 'polypeptide(L)'
;MYVAEVESFTHKTRNQVIVAKKFLNEGEHLLLIDDFLANGCALQGLIQLANQAGATVEGIGIVIEKGFQAGGRMIRNMGYQLESLAIIESMDSETNSIVFREQP
;
A
#
# COMPACT_ATOMS: atom_id res chain seq x y z
N MET A 1 -5.43 -0.70 -21.26
CA MET A 1 -5.21 -1.20 -19.88
C MET A 1 -4.13 -0.39 -19.19
N TYR A 2 -4.31 -0.18 -17.90
CA TYR A 2 -3.23 0.33 -17.07
C TYR A 2 -2.49 -0.84 -16.46
N VAL A 3 -1.16 -0.75 -16.42
CA VAL A 3 -0.31 -1.86 -15.97
C VAL A 3 0.74 -1.32 -15.00
N ALA A 4 0.88 -1.98 -13.86
CA ALA A 4 1.97 -1.74 -12.93
C ALA A 4 2.63 -3.05 -12.54
N GLU A 5 3.93 -3.02 -12.34
CA GLU A 5 4.69 -4.17 -11.89
C GLU A 5 4.84 -4.12 -10.39
N VAL A 6 4.50 -5.22 -9.72
CA VAL A 6 4.57 -5.34 -8.26
C VAL A 6 5.52 -6.47 -7.89
N GLU A 7 6.47 -6.17 -7.02
CA GLU A 7 7.41 -7.15 -6.51
C GLU A 7 6.87 -7.72 -5.19
N SER A 8 6.82 -9.05 -5.11
CA SER A 8 6.44 -9.75 -3.88
C SER A 8 7.69 -10.27 -3.18
N PHE A 9 7.98 -9.72 -2.01
CA PHE A 9 9.12 -10.18 -1.20
C PHE A 9 8.92 -11.58 -0.64
N THR A 10 7.70 -11.91 -0.27
CA THR A 10 7.36 -13.22 0.29
C THR A 10 7.63 -14.34 -0.71
N HIS A 11 7.29 -14.12 -1.96
CA HIS A 11 7.44 -15.11 -3.03
C HIS A 11 8.62 -14.82 -3.96
N LYS A 12 9.31 -13.70 -3.75
CA LYS A 12 10.44 -13.23 -4.59
C LYS A 12 10.09 -13.21 -6.08
N THR A 13 8.84 -12.84 -6.38
CA THR A 13 8.32 -12.76 -7.75
C THR A 13 7.89 -11.35 -8.08
N ARG A 14 7.84 -11.04 -9.37
CA ARG A 14 7.27 -9.81 -9.87
C ARG A 14 5.97 -10.13 -10.57
N ASN A 15 4.93 -9.40 -10.20
CA ASN A 15 3.61 -9.56 -10.78
C ASN A 15 3.18 -8.26 -11.44
N GLN A 16 2.41 -8.36 -12.51
CA GLN A 16 1.79 -7.20 -13.14
C GLN A 16 0.40 -7.03 -12.57
N VAL A 17 0.07 -5.81 -12.17
CA VAL A 17 -1.29 -5.43 -11.79
C VAL A 17 -1.90 -4.68 -12.96
N ILE A 18 -3.08 -5.09 -13.39
CA ILE A 18 -3.74 -4.60 -14.60
C ILE A 18 -5.13 -4.09 -14.26
N VAL A 19 -5.46 -2.90 -14.76
CA VAL A 19 -6.83 -2.35 -14.68
C VAL A 19 -7.28 -1.96 -16.07
N ALA A 20 -8.49 -2.39 -16.44
CA ALA A 20 -9.09 -1.98 -17.72
C ALA A 20 -9.46 -0.49 -17.66
N LYS A 21 -9.14 0.25 -18.71
CA LYS A 21 -9.34 1.71 -18.78
C LYS A 21 -10.79 2.13 -18.55
N LYS A 22 -11.76 1.27 -18.88
CA LYS A 22 -13.18 1.58 -18.68
C LYS A 22 -13.59 1.66 -17.19
N PHE A 23 -12.77 1.11 -16.28
CA PHE A 23 -13.05 1.10 -14.84
C PHE A 23 -12.27 2.16 -14.07
N LEU A 24 -11.32 2.83 -14.71
CA LEU A 24 -10.49 3.85 -14.07
C LEU A 24 -10.29 4.99 -15.05
N ASN A 25 -10.86 6.15 -14.74
CA ASN A 25 -10.92 7.28 -15.66
C ASN A 25 -10.11 8.46 -15.16
N GLU A 26 -9.66 9.27 -16.11
CA GLU A 26 -9.00 10.54 -15.82
C GLU A 26 -9.90 11.44 -14.98
N GLY A 27 -9.30 12.11 -14.01
CA GLY A 27 -10.00 13.04 -13.12
C GLY A 27 -10.73 12.40 -11.95
N GLU A 28 -10.71 11.08 -11.83
CA GLU A 28 -11.31 10.42 -10.67
C GLU A 28 -10.49 10.68 -9.40
N HIS A 29 -11.19 10.74 -8.27
CA HIS A 29 -10.57 10.84 -6.95
C HIS A 29 -10.71 9.49 -6.28
N LEU A 30 -9.58 8.90 -5.87
CA LEU A 30 -9.52 7.52 -5.41
C LEU A 30 -9.18 7.41 -3.94
N LEU A 31 -9.81 6.48 -3.27
CA LEU A 31 -9.40 5.98 -1.97
C LEU A 31 -8.86 4.57 -2.19
N LEU A 32 -7.58 4.37 -1.91
CA LEU A 32 -6.96 3.05 -2.03
C LEU A 32 -7.10 2.31 -0.72
N ILE A 33 -7.55 1.05 -0.77
CA ILE A 33 -7.73 0.22 0.41
C ILE A 33 -7.04 -1.11 0.18
N ASP A 34 -6.26 -1.54 1.18
CA ASP A 34 -5.57 -2.82 1.14
C ASP A 34 -5.55 -3.44 2.54
N ASP A 35 -5.28 -4.73 2.64
CA ASP A 35 -5.30 -5.45 3.90
C ASP A 35 -3.98 -5.31 4.68
N PHE A 36 -2.84 -5.54 4.05
CA PHE A 36 -1.53 -5.46 4.69
C PHE A 36 -0.61 -4.47 4.01
N LEU A 37 0.11 -3.70 4.82
CA LEU A 37 1.19 -2.85 4.34
C LEU A 37 2.50 -3.27 5.00
N ALA A 38 3.43 -3.78 4.21
CA ALA A 38 4.75 -4.18 4.66
C ALA A 38 5.83 -3.29 4.01
N ASN A 39 6.33 -3.69 2.84
CA ASN A 39 7.35 -2.93 2.12
C ASN A 39 6.78 -1.86 1.18
N GLY A 40 5.48 -1.87 0.94
CA GLY A 40 4.81 -0.87 0.11
C GLY A 40 4.78 -1.15 -1.38
N CYS A 41 5.29 -2.29 -1.84
CA CYS A 41 5.35 -2.59 -3.28
C CYS A 41 3.97 -2.67 -3.93
N ALA A 42 3.00 -3.31 -3.27
CA ALA A 42 1.64 -3.41 -3.80
C ALA A 42 0.96 -2.04 -3.90
N LEU A 43 1.10 -1.21 -2.87
CA LEU A 43 0.56 0.16 -2.88
C LEU A 43 1.22 1.02 -3.94
N GLN A 44 2.52 0.91 -4.12
CA GLN A 44 3.21 1.63 -5.20
C GLN A 44 2.64 1.25 -6.56
N GLY A 45 2.34 -0.03 -6.77
CA GLY A 45 1.70 -0.49 -8.00
C GLY A 45 0.32 0.15 -8.21
N LEU A 46 -0.49 0.22 -7.17
CA LEU A 46 -1.81 0.87 -7.24
C LEU A 46 -1.68 2.37 -7.51
N ILE A 47 -0.72 3.04 -6.89
CA ILE A 47 -0.46 4.46 -7.12
C ILE A 47 -0.02 4.69 -8.58
N GLN A 48 0.83 3.83 -9.12
CA GLN A 48 1.24 3.91 -10.53
C GLN A 48 0.04 3.78 -11.46
N LEU A 49 -0.88 2.85 -11.18
CA LEU A 49 -2.11 2.71 -11.97
C LEU A 49 -2.96 3.98 -11.95
N ALA A 50 -3.12 4.58 -10.76
CA ALA A 50 -3.86 5.83 -10.62
C ALA A 50 -3.20 6.95 -11.43
N ASN A 51 -1.87 7.07 -11.36
CA ASN A 51 -1.13 8.08 -12.11
C ASN A 51 -1.23 7.88 -13.62
N GLN A 52 -1.15 6.63 -14.10
CA GLN A 52 -1.33 6.32 -15.51
C GLN A 52 -2.72 6.75 -16.02
N ALA A 53 -3.72 6.62 -15.17
CA ALA A 53 -5.09 6.96 -15.52
C ALA A 53 -5.38 8.47 -15.44
N GLY A 54 -4.47 9.26 -14.86
CA GLY A 54 -4.73 10.67 -14.56
C GLY A 54 -5.69 10.87 -13.39
N ALA A 55 -5.84 9.89 -12.53
CA ALA A 55 -6.66 9.96 -11.34
C ALA A 55 -5.85 10.48 -10.15
N THR A 56 -6.54 11.01 -9.15
CA THR A 56 -5.93 11.52 -7.92
C THR A 56 -6.15 10.55 -6.77
N VAL A 57 -5.09 10.22 -6.04
CA VAL A 57 -5.18 9.42 -4.81
C VAL A 57 -5.43 10.36 -3.64
N GLU A 58 -6.64 10.35 -3.10
CA GLU A 58 -7.04 11.24 -2.00
C GLU A 58 -6.63 10.69 -0.64
N GLY A 59 -6.53 9.37 -0.51
CA GLY A 59 -6.13 8.76 0.74
C GLY A 59 -5.90 7.27 0.58
N ILE A 60 -5.29 6.68 1.59
CA ILE A 60 -4.95 5.26 1.62
C ILE A 60 -5.36 4.68 2.97
N GLY A 61 -6.16 3.61 2.94
CA GLY A 61 -6.60 2.90 4.13
C GLY A 61 -6.03 1.49 4.16
N ILE A 62 -5.44 1.11 5.30
CA ILE A 62 -4.81 -0.19 5.49
C ILE A 62 -5.41 -0.84 6.74
N VAL A 63 -5.70 -2.14 6.67
CA VAL A 63 -6.17 -2.86 7.85
C VAL A 63 -5.03 -3.05 8.84
N ILE A 64 -3.93 -3.65 8.41
CA ILE A 64 -2.77 -3.90 9.28
C ILE A 64 -1.50 -3.38 8.60
N GLU A 65 -0.82 -2.47 9.26
CA GLU A 65 0.47 -1.95 8.82
C GLU A 65 1.58 -2.60 9.64
N LYS A 66 2.57 -3.20 8.94
CA LYS A 66 3.78 -3.70 9.59
C LYS A 66 4.74 -2.53 9.74
N GLY A 67 4.64 -1.81 10.86
CA GLY A 67 5.35 -0.57 11.09
C GLY A 67 6.87 -0.71 11.19
N PHE A 68 7.37 -1.93 11.41
CA PHE A 68 8.80 -2.22 11.44
C PHE A 68 9.40 -2.37 10.02
N GLN A 69 8.57 -2.33 8.99
CA GLN A 69 9.01 -2.31 7.59
C GLN A 69 8.85 -0.90 7.01
N ALA A 70 9.49 -0.66 5.88
CA ALA A 70 9.63 0.69 5.34
C ALA A 70 8.40 1.23 4.61
N GLY A 71 7.43 0.38 4.29
CA GLY A 71 6.31 0.74 3.41
C GLY A 71 5.51 1.95 3.87
N GLY A 72 5.07 1.96 5.13
CA GLY A 72 4.27 3.05 5.66
C GLY A 72 5.01 4.38 5.67
N ARG A 73 6.27 4.36 6.11
CA ARG A 73 7.11 5.57 6.11
C ARG A 73 7.29 6.11 4.70
N MET A 74 7.57 5.23 3.75
CA MET A 74 7.79 5.61 2.36
C MET A 74 6.54 6.26 1.76
N ILE A 75 5.37 5.66 1.94
CA ILE A 75 4.11 6.17 1.41
C ILE A 75 3.78 7.54 2.03
N ARG A 76 3.95 7.70 3.35
CA ARG A 76 3.73 8.98 4.02
C ARG A 76 4.69 10.05 3.55
N ASN A 77 5.97 9.68 3.32
CA ASN A 77 6.97 10.61 2.80
C ASN A 77 6.69 11.06 1.36
N MET A 78 5.92 10.29 0.61
CA MET A 78 5.46 10.68 -0.72
C MET A 78 4.33 11.73 -0.67
N GLY A 79 3.82 12.04 0.52
CA GLY A 79 2.80 13.05 0.72
C GLY A 79 1.37 12.52 0.75
N TYR A 80 1.18 11.20 0.72
CA TYR A 80 -0.15 10.61 0.82
C TYR A 80 -0.62 10.51 2.27
N GLN A 81 -1.92 10.73 2.48
CA GLN A 81 -2.54 10.47 3.77
C GLN A 81 -2.75 8.96 3.90
N LEU A 82 -2.11 8.35 4.87
CA LEU A 82 -2.16 6.91 5.13
C LEU A 82 -2.70 6.68 6.53
N GLU A 83 -3.82 5.99 6.62
CA GLU A 83 -4.45 5.59 7.88
C GLU A 83 -4.50 4.08 7.96
N SER A 84 -4.04 3.52 9.08
CA SER A 84 -4.05 2.09 9.33
C SER A 84 -4.87 1.78 10.56
N LEU A 85 -5.68 0.72 10.52
CA LEU A 85 -6.50 0.33 11.68
C LEU A 85 -5.60 -0.19 12.81
N ALA A 86 -4.52 -0.89 12.46
CA ALA A 86 -3.53 -1.35 13.43
C ALA A 86 -2.13 -1.23 12.84
N ILE A 87 -1.20 -0.72 13.64
CA ILE A 87 0.22 -0.66 13.26
C ILE A 87 1.00 -1.58 14.20
N ILE A 88 1.64 -2.59 13.62
CA ILE A 88 2.48 -3.52 14.37
C ILE A 88 3.89 -2.92 14.45
N GLU A 89 4.35 -2.63 15.67
CA GLU A 89 5.69 -2.12 15.90
C GLU A 89 6.75 -3.21 15.83
N SER A 90 6.43 -4.39 16.38
CA SER A 90 7.32 -5.54 16.36
C SER A 90 6.57 -6.84 16.48
N MET A 91 7.17 -7.90 15.94
CA MET A 91 6.67 -9.26 16.06
C MET A 91 7.83 -10.16 16.46
N ASP A 92 7.61 -11.00 17.49
CA ASP A 92 8.61 -11.95 17.97
C ASP A 92 8.01 -13.35 17.94
N SER A 93 8.52 -14.21 17.07
CA SER A 93 8.02 -15.58 16.92
C SER A 93 8.47 -16.48 18.07
N GLU A 94 9.57 -16.19 18.76
CA GLU A 94 10.05 -17.00 19.88
C GLU A 94 9.18 -16.81 21.11
N THR A 95 8.72 -15.58 21.36
CA THR A 95 7.85 -15.28 22.49
C THR A 95 6.37 -15.19 22.11
N ASN A 96 6.04 -15.31 20.83
CA ASN A 96 4.70 -15.11 20.29
C ASN A 96 4.14 -13.74 20.66
N SER A 97 5.01 -12.72 20.69
CA SER A 97 4.63 -11.36 21.05
C SER A 97 4.39 -10.50 19.80
N ILE A 98 3.32 -9.71 19.86
CA ILE A 98 3.03 -8.68 18.86
C ILE A 98 2.84 -7.37 19.62
N VAL A 99 3.60 -6.35 19.22
CA VAL A 99 3.50 -5.03 19.83
C VAL A 99 2.89 -4.06 18.83
N PHE A 100 1.84 -3.37 19.25
CA PHE A 100 1.18 -2.35 18.43
C PHE A 100 1.63 -0.96 18.84
N ARG A 101 1.51 0.00 17.92
CA ARG A 101 1.78 1.40 18.20
C ARG A 101 0.64 2.27 17.66
N GLU A 102 0.57 3.51 18.17
CA GLU A 102 -0.42 4.48 17.74
C GLU A 102 -0.11 5.00 16.33
N GLN A 103 -1.13 5.54 15.69
CA GLN A 103 -0.99 6.20 14.39
C GLN A 103 -0.07 7.41 14.51
N PRO A 104 0.78 7.66 13.54
CA PRO A 104 1.63 8.84 13.52
C PRO A 104 0.84 10.13 13.34
#